data_89d52ae7cef40d0d85d138ffef90fc5e
#
_entry.id   89d52ae7cef40d0d85d138ffef90fc5e
#
_cell.length_a   1.000
_cell.length_b   1.000
_cell.length_c   1.000
_cell.angle_alpha   90.00
_cell.angle_beta   90.00
_cell.angle_gamma   90.00
#
_symmetry.space_group_name_H-M   'P 1'
#
loop_
_entity.id
_entity.type
_entity.pdbx_description
1 polymer ?
#
loop_
_entity_poly.entity_id
_entity_poly.type
_entity_poly.pdbx_seq_one_letter_code
_entity_poly.pdbx_strand_id
1 'polypeptide(L)' 'MKINGNEIKPGNIIQHKDCIWVAVKTSHVKPGKGGAFAQVELKKIPEGTKLNERFRASETCLLYTSPS' A
#
# COMPACT_ATOMS: atom_id res chain seq x y z
N MET A 1 -5.33 -4.55 -11.99
CA MET A 1 -4.37 -5.56 -11.59
C MET A 1 -4.24 -5.59 -10.07
N LYS A 2 -4.29 -6.77 -9.49
CA LYS A 2 -4.21 -6.89 -8.03
C LYS A 2 -2.83 -7.34 -7.62
N ILE A 3 -2.32 -6.73 -6.56
CA ILE A 3 -1.03 -7.12 -5.99
C ILE A 3 -1.18 -7.38 -4.50
N ASN A 4 -0.28 -8.18 -3.95
CA ASN A 4 -0.28 -8.42 -2.52
C ASN A 4 0.21 -7.19 -1.77
N GLY A 5 -0.24 -7.06 -0.52
CA GLY A 5 0.18 -5.93 0.29
C GLY A 5 1.69 -5.80 0.43
N ASN A 6 2.39 -6.93 0.48
CA ASN A 6 3.85 -6.92 0.61
C ASN A 6 4.57 -6.63 -0.71
N GLU A 7 3.83 -6.53 -1.81
CA GLU A 7 4.42 -6.19 -3.11
C GLU A 7 4.34 -4.72 -3.43
N ILE A 8 3.65 -3.95 -2.59
CA ILE A 8 3.53 -2.51 -2.79
C ILE A 8 4.89 -1.86 -2.58
N LYS A 9 5.29 -1.04 -3.54
CA LYS A 9 6.56 -0.33 -3.50
C LYS A 9 6.33 1.17 -3.55
N PRO A 10 7.27 1.97 -3.03
CA PRO A 10 7.15 3.42 -3.16
C PRO A 10 7.04 3.83 -4.63
N GLY A 11 6.11 4.70 -4.91
CA GLY A 11 5.85 5.15 -6.28
C GLY A 11 4.69 4.44 -6.95
N ASN A 12 4.23 3.32 -6.40
CA ASN A 12 3.06 2.64 -6.95
C ASN A 12 1.81 3.46 -6.66
N ILE A 13 0.90 3.47 -7.63
CA ILE A 13 -0.39 4.12 -7.46
C ILE A 13 -1.44 3.04 -7.31
N ILE A 14 -2.17 3.10 -6.22
CA ILE A 14 -3.17 2.08 -5.90
C ILE A 14 -4.53 2.74 -5.70
N GLN A 15 -5.57 1.95 -5.89
CA GLN A 15 -6.93 2.37 -5.61
C GLN A 15 -7.36 1.76 -4.29
N HIS A 16 -7.77 2.60 -3.35
CA HIS A 16 -8.17 2.17 -2.02
C HIS A 16 -9.27 3.08 -1.52
N LYS A 17 -10.34 2.47 -0.98
CA LYS A 17 -11.49 3.23 -0.48
C LYS A 17 -12.04 4.23 -1.49
N ASP A 18 -12.15 3.80 -2.73
CA ASP A 18 -12.66 4.61 -3.84
C ASP A 18 -11.82 5.87 -4.11
N CYS A 19 -10.60 5.89 -3.64
CA CYS A 19 -9.69 7.00 -3.83
C CYS A 19 -8.39 6.51 -4.42
N ILE A 20 -7.70 7.40 -5.10
CA ILE A 20 -6.41 7.09 -5.69
C ILE A 20 -5.32 7.54 -4.72
N TRP A 21 -4.40 6.64 -4.45
CA TRP A 21 -3.32 6.88 -3.52
C TRP A 21 -2.00 6.52 -4.17
N VAL A 22 -0.96 7.27 -3.82
CA VAL A 22 0.39 6.91 -4.22
C VAL A 22 1.13 6.43 -2.98
N ALA A 23 1.82 5.29 -3.10
CA ALA A 23 2.63 4.78 -2.01
C ALA A 23 3.89 5.62 -1.90
N VAL A 24 4.07 6.25 -0.76
CA VAL A 24 5.23 7.12 -0.53
C VAL A 24 6.35 6.33 0.14
N LYS A 25 5.96 5.46 1.07
CA LYS A 25 6.94 4.68 1.83
C LYS A 25 6.32 3.35 2.19
N THR A 26 7.11 2.31 2.18
CA THR A 26 6.66 0.98 2.58
C THR A 26 7.63 0.40 3.61
N SER A 27 7.08 -0.34 4.55
CA SER A 27 7.86 -1.03 5.57
C SER A 27 7.26 -2.40 5.81
N HIS A 28 8.12 -3.38 5.99
CA HIS A 28 7.69 -4.72 6.36
C HIS A 28 7.92 -4.92 7.85
N VAL A 29 6.88 -5.27 8.56
CA VAL A 29 6.95 -5.49 10.01
C VAL A 29 6.67 -6.96 10.26
N LYS A 30 7.53 -7.59 11.03
CA LYS A 30 7.35 -8.99 11.44
C LYS A 30 7.20 -9.04 12.96
N PRO A 31 5.97 -9.00 13.47
CA PRO A 31 5.77 -9.15 14.91
C PRO A 31 6.17 -10.56 15.34
N GLY A 32 6.55 -10.71 16.58
CA GLY A 32 7.00 -11.99 17.10
C GLY A 32 5.94 -13.06 17.07
N LYS A 33 4.68 -12.66 17.19
CA LYS A 33 3.54 -13.57 17.10
C LYS A 33 2.57 -13.02 16.08
N GLY A 34 2.01 -13.92 15.28
CA GLY A 34 1.04 -13.53 14.27
C GLY A 34 1.69 -13.35 12.92
N GLY A 35 0.92 -12.94 11.94
CA GLY A 35 1.38 -12.79 10.58
C GLY A 35 2.15 -11.49 10.36
N ALA A 36 3.06 -11.53 9.42
CA ALA A 36 3.75 -10.34 8.99
C ALA A 36 2.76 -9.40 8.26
N PHE A 37 3.03 -8.13 8.34
CA PHE A 37 2.22 -7.16 7.61
C PHE A 37 3.13 -6.08 7.04
N ALA A 38 2.61 -5.40 6.01
CA ALA A 38 3.33 -4.29 5.39
C ALA A 38 2.66 -3.00 5.81
N GLN A 39 3.44 -2.07 6.31
CA GLN A 39 2.96 -0.74 6.63
C GLN A 39 3.30 0.17 5.46
N VAL A 40 2.28 0.74 4.85
CA VAL A 40 2.43 1.56 3.66
C VAL A 40 1.95 2.96 3.97
N GLU A 41 2.82 3.93 3.70
CA GLU A 41 2.42 5.33 3.80
C GLU A 41 1.88 5.76 2.45
N LEU A 42 0.63 6.17 2.44
CA LEU A 42 -0.08 6.57 1.24
C LEU A 42 -0.30 8.07 1.23
N LYS A 43 -0.37 8.62 0.03
CA LYS A 43 -0.70 10.02 -0.14
C LYS A 43 -1.85 10.11 -1.13
N LYS A 44 -2.93 10.71 -0.71
CA LYS A 44 -4.12 10.85 -1.55
C LYS A 44 -3.89 11.84 -2.67
N ILE A 45 -4.30 11.48 -3.85
CA ILE A 45 -4.17 12.34 -5.03
C ILE A 45 -5.57 12.80 -5.42
N PRO A 46 -5.77 14.07 -5.73
CA PRO A 46 -4.80 15.18 -5.77
C PRO A 46 -4.63 15.95 -4.46
N GLU A 47 -5.39 15.60 -3.44
CA GLU A 47 -5.42 16.37 -2.20
C GLU A 47 -4.08 16.41 -1.46
N GLY A 48 -3.36 15.32 -1.49
CA GLY A 48 -2.10 15.23 -0.77
C GLY A 48 -2.22 14.79 0.68
N THR A 49 -3.38 14.30 1.07
CA THR A 49 -3.59 13.79 2.43
C THR A 49 -2.77 12.54 2.66
N LYS A 50 -2.03 12.50 3.75
CA LYS A 50 -1.23 11.34 4.10
C LYS A 50 -2.03 10.36 4.94
N LEU A 51 -1.86 9.09 4.66
CA LEU A 51 -2.55 8.03 5.39
C LEU A 51 -1.60 6.85 5.53
N ASN A 52 -1.53 6.30 6.73
CA ASN A 52 -0.78 5.07 6.96
C ASN A 52 -1.76 3.90 6.99
N GLU A 53 -1.54 2.93 6.13
CA GLU A 53 -2.35 1.73 6.08
C GLU A 53 -1.48 0.51 6.31
N ARG A 54 -2.12 -0.52 6.87
CA ARG A 54 -1.45 -1.79 7.08
C ARG A 54 -2.11 -2.84 6.20
N PHE A 55 -1.30 -3.55 5.47
CA PHE A 55 -1.78 -4.63 4.62
C PHE A 55 -1.14 -5.93 5.07
N ARG A 56 -1.96 -6.94 5.25
CA ARG A 56 -1.45 -8.26 5.57
C ARG A 56 -0.77 -8.86 4.35
N ALA A 57 0.16 -9.79 4.58
CA ALA A 57 0.89 -10.40 3.48
C ALA A 57 -0.04 -11.09 2.48
N SER A 58 -1.17 -11.63 2.96
CA SER A 58 -2.14 -12.30 2.09
C SER A 58 -3.19 -11.35 1.53
N GLU A 59 -3.17 -10.09 1.94
CA GLU A 59 -4.15 -9.12 1.48
C GLU A 59 -3.76 -8.56 0.13
N THR A 60 -4.75 -8.33 -0.71
CA THR A 60 -4.49 -7.78 -2.04
C THR A 60 -5.16 -6.42 -2.18
N CYS A 61 -4.59 -5.58 -3.01
CA CYS A 61 -5.21 -4.31 -3.35
C CYS A 61 -5.04 -4.05 -4.84
N LEU A 62 -5.88 -3.16 -5.35
CA LEU A 62 -5.86 -2.86 -6.77
C LEU A 62 -4.72 -1.91 -7.09
N LEU A 63 -3.89 -2.33 -8.01
CA LEU A 63 -2.84 -1.48 -8.56
C LEU A 63 -3.44 -0.66 -9.69
N TYR A 64 -3.53 0.64 -9.50
CA TYR A 64 -4.15 1.52 -10.48
C TYR A 64 -3.24 1.71 -11.69
N THR A 65 -1.97 1.95 -11.43
CA THR A 65 -1.00 2.05 -12.51
C THR A 65 0.33 1.57 -11.98
N SER A 66 1.12 0.95 -12.83
CA SER A 66 2.43 0.49 -12.43
C SER A 66 3.50 1.43 -12.97
N PRO A 67 4.52 1.70 -12.19
CA PRO A 67 5.67 2.43 -12.71
C PRO A 67 6.38 1.58 -13.75
N SER A 68 6.66 2.16 -14.84
CA SER A 68 7.36 1.46 -15.91
C SER A 68 8.82 1.84 -15.93
#